data_ed34f17bf2b1b453d2238194c790e92b
#
_entry.id   ed34f17bf2b1b453d2238194c790e92b
#
_cell.length_a   1.000
_cell.length_b   1.000
_cell.length_c   1.000
_cell.angle_alpha   90.00
_cell.angle_beta   90.00
_cell.angle_gamma   90.00
#
_symmetry.space_group_name_H-M   'P 1'
#
loop_
_entity.id
_entity.type
_entity.pdbx_description
1 polymer ?
#
loop_
_entity_poly.entity_id
_entity_poly.type
_entity_poly.pdbx_seq_one_letter_code
_entity_poly.pdbx_strand_id
1 'polypeptide(L)'
;MNLLVPTLAVATAALAVYNTAWAQASPRNTLEIDAVWASQDRNTVQLPNDATGTRFSIRDLTGDARQLTGRITYTRALSPKSDLVLLAAPLELSGTGVPGQAINFEGASFAAGTPTTANYKFNSYRATWRYALWQQPDWTFKVGFTGKIRDASIGLSQPGLSAVKDNIGFVPLLHLYGERKLGERWTLIGDFDGLAGGPGRAIDLGVRARYQINPTWGVQAGWRMLDGGVDNREQYNFARFTSFNLGIAARF
;
A
#
# COMPACT_ATOMS: atom_id res chain seq x y z
N MET A 1 -14.11 -6.87 -33.57
CA MET A 1 -13.30 -7.37 -32.45
C MET A 1 -12.19 -6.34 -32.24
N ASN A 2 -12.51 -5.29 -31.45
CA ASN A 2 -11.63 -4.15 -31.23
C ASN A 2 -11.10 -4.25 -29.79
N LEU A 3 -9.81 -4.56 -29.68
CA LEU A 3 -9.07 -4.52 -28.41
C LEU A 3 -8.81 -3.06 -28.05
N LEU A 4 -9.51 -2.56 -27.02
CA LEU A 4 -9.19 -1.29 -26.36
C LEU A 4 -8.05 -1.52 -25.37
N VAL A 5 -6.86 -1.07 -25.75
CA VAL A 5 -5.70 -0.96 -24.84
C VAL A 5 -5.88 0.32 -24.04
N PRO A 6 -5.92 0.29 -22.71
CA PRO A 6 -5.91 1.51 -21.93
C PRO A 6 -4.52 2.15 -21.99
N THR A 7 -4.43 3.29 -22.65
CA THR A 7 -3.22 4.13 -22.68
C THR A 7 -3.08 4.81 -21.32
N LEU A 8 -2.08 4.40 -20.55
CA LEU A 8 -1.67 5.09 -19.32
C LEU A 8 -1.04 6.43 -19.72
N ALA A 9 -1.78 7.53 -19.55
CA ALA A 9 -1.24 8.87 -19.73
C ALA A 9 -0.33 9.21 -18.56
N VAL A 10 0.98 9.09 -18.74
CA VAL A 10 1.98 9.62 -17.81
C VAL A 10 1.98 11.15 -17.98
N ALA A 11 1.38 11.84 -17.04
CA ALA A 11 1.44 13.30 -16.97
C ALA A 11 2.86 13.71 -16.54
N THR A 12 3.68 14.14 -17.49
CA THR A 12 4.96 14.81 -17.25
C THR A 12 4.70 16.25 -16.80
N ALA A 13 4.65 16.46 -15.49
CA ALA A 13 4.66 17.82 -14.93
C ALA A 13 6.10 18.36 -14.98
N ALA A 14 6.39 19.24 -15.92
CA ALA A 14 7.61 20.03 -15.97
C ALA A 14 7.54 21.10 -14.87
N LEU A 15 8.28 20.93 -13.76
CA LEU A 15 8.47 21.93 -12.73
C LEU A 15 9.57 22.89 -13.17
N ALA A 16 9.19 24.10 -13.55
CA ALA A 16 10.11 25.22 -13.75
C ALA A 16 10.72 25.62 -12.39
N VAL A 17 12.02 25.45 -12.23
CA VAL A 17 12.75 25.84 -11.02
C VAL A 17 13.19 27.31 -11.17
N TYR A 18 12.54 28.20 -10.44
CA TYR A 18 13.04 29.55 -10.22
C TYR A 18 14.12 29.50 -9.14
N ASN A 19 15.37 29.73 -9.56
CA ASN A 19 16.51 29.94 -8.64
C ASN A 19 16.47 31.36 -8.08
N THR A 20 15.92 31.54 -6.87
CA THR A 20 16.22 32.69 -6.01
C THR A 20 17.11 32.23 -4.87
N ALA A 21 18.29 32.79 -4.74
CA ALA A 21 19.23 32.53 -3.66
C ALA A 21 18.63 33.05 -2.33
N TRP A 22 17.89 32.18 -1.64
CA TRP A 22 17.49 32.37 -0.25
C TRP A 22 18.44 31.58 0.64
N ALA A 23 18.83 32.12 1.80
CA ALA A 23 19.61 31.43 2.82
C ALA A 23 19.08 29.99 2.98
N GLN A 24 19.95 28.99 2.83
CA GLN A 24 19.61 27.56 2.81
C GLN A 24 18.99 27.13 4.16
N ALA A 25 17.70 27.38 4.33
CA ALA A 25 16.91 26.68 5.32
C ALA A 25 16.92 25.21 4.92
N SER A 26 17.24 24.31 5.86
CA SER A 26 17.16 22.87 5.63
C SER A 26 15.82 22.51 4.98
N PRO A 27 15.79 21.71 3.90
CA PRO A 27 14.58 21.38 3.18
C PRO A 27 13.53 20.83 4.14
N ARG A 28 12.36 21.45 4.17
CA ARG A 28 11.28 21.07 5.09
C ARG A 28 10.32 20.06 4.49
N ASN A 29 10.43 19.83 3.20
CA ASN A 29 9.53 18.94 2.48
C ASN A 29 10.32 17.84 1.77
N THR A 30 9.75 16.65 1.72
CA THR A 30 10.23 15.54 0.91
C THR A 30 9.06 14.92 0.18
N LEU A 31 9.18 14.79 -1.15
CA LEU A 31 8.24 14.03 -1.97
C LEU A 31 8.94 12.76 -2.47
N GLU A 32 8.31 11.62 -2.24
CA GLU A 32 8.78 10.32 -2.73
C GLU A 32 7.73 9.74 -3.68
N ILE A 33 8.18 9.24 -4.82
CA ILE A 33 7.34 8.56 -5.81
C ILE A 33 7.99 7.24 -6.14
N ASP A 34 7.28 6.14 -5.87
CA ASP A 34 7.77 4.78 -6.08
C ASP A 34 6.89 4.04 -7.09
N ALA A 35 7.52 3.35 -8.02
CA ALA A 35 6.95 2.22 -8.73
C ALA A 35 7.00 0.99 -7.80
N VAL A 36 5.90 0.26 -7.72
CA VAL A 36 5.70 -0.83 -6.76
C VAL A 36 5.29 -2.09 -7.51
N TRP A 37 6.11 -3.13 -7.46
CA TRP A 37 5.78 -4.47 -7.96
C TRP A 37 5.27 -5.30 -6.80
N ALA A 38 3.94 -5.37 -6.66
CA ALA A 38 3.27 -6.10 -5.60
C ALA A 38 2.97 -7.55 -6.00
N SER A 39 3.23 -8.48 -5.09
CA SER A 39 2.84 -9.89 -5.19
C SER A 39 1.83 -10.20 -4.10
N GLN A 40 0.82 -10.99 -4.44
CA GLN A 40 -0.18 -11.48 -3.50
C GLN A 40 0.28 -12.81 -2.91
N ASP A 41 0.74 -12.82 -1.64
CA ASP A 41 1.20 -14.06 -0.98
C ASP A 41 0.01 -14.88 -0.47
N ARG A 42 -1.00 -14.20 0.04
CA ARG A 42 -2.25 -14.78 0.56
C ARG A 42 -3.37 -13.75 0.41
N ASN A 43 -4.55 -14.23 0.06
CA ASN A 43 -5.77 -13.44 0.12
C ASN A 43 -6.98 -14.38 0.26
N THR A 44 -7.43 -14.60 1.48
CA THR A 44 -8.52 -15.53 1.81
C THR A 44 -9.73 -14.75 2.27
N VAL A 45 -10.87 -15.08 1.71
CA VAL A 45 -12.14 -14.38 1.90
C VAL A 45 -13.25 -15.36 2.22
N GLN A 46 -14.17 -14.96 3.08
CA GLN A 46 -15.50 -15.57 3.29
C GLN A 46 -16.50 -14.47 3.62
N LEU A 47 -17.52 -14.32 2.80
CA LEU A 47 -18.55 -13.28 2.90
C LEU A 47 -19.91 -13.86 2.46
N PRO A 48 -20.90 -13.96 3.36
CA PRO A 48 -20.80 -13.71 4.81
C PRO A 48 -19.91 -14.75 5.53
N ASN A 49 -19.43 -14.39 6.74
CA ASN A 49 -18.59 -15.27 7.55
C ASN A 49 -19.43 -16.19 8.45
N ASP A 50 -20.28 -16.98 7.81
CA ASP A 50 -21.16 -17.98 8.43
C ASP A 50 -21.26 -19.23 7.54
N ALA A 51 -22.17 -20.15 7.86
CA ALA A 51 -22.38 -21.39 7.12
C ALA A 51 -22.89 -21.18 5.68
N THR A 52 -23.38 -20.00 5.34
CA THR A 52 -23.91 -19.68 4.00
C THR A 52 -22.83 -19.17 3.05
N GLY A 53 -21.74 -18.61 3.59
CA GLY A 53 -20.61 -18.11 2.80
C GLY A 53 -19.53 -19.18 2.59
N THR A 54 -18.92 -19.19 1.44
CA THR A 54 -17.78 -20.06 1.12
C THR A 54 -16.47 -19.38 1.44
N ARG A 55 -15.56 -20.08 2.14
CA ARG A 55 -14.17 -19.62 2.31
C ARG A 55 -13.35 -20.03 1.10
N PHE A 56 -12.77 -19.04 0.41
CA PHE A 56 -11.99 -19.24 -0.80
C PHE A 56 -10.79 -18.28 -0.88
N SER A 57 -9.87 -18.59 -1.78
CA SER A 57 -8.69 -17.77 -2.05
C SER A 57 -8.91 -16.91 -3.29
N ILE A 58 -8.77 -15.59 -3.17
CA ILE A 58 -8.75 -14.67 -4.31
C ILE A 58 -7.55 -14.99 -5.21
N ARG A 59 -6.40 -15.35 -4.60
CA ARG A 59 -5.18 -15.68 -5.33
C ARG A 59 -5.38 -16.86 -6.29
N ASP A 60 -6.19 -17.85 -5.92
CA ASP A 60 -6.46 -19.01 -6.77
C ASP A 60 -7.25 -18.63 -8.04
N LEU A 61 -7.96 -17.50 -7.99
CA LEU A 61 -8.68 -16.94 -9.13
C LEU A 61 -7.85 -15.92 -9.91
N THR A 62 -7.07 -15.08 -9.23
CA THR A 62 -6.27 -14.01 -9.88
C THR A 62 -4.89 -14.48 -10.32
N GLY A 63 -4.42 -15.64 -9.82
CA GLY A 63 -3.07 -16.14 -10.08
C GLY A 63 -1.98 -15.39 -9.30
N ASP A 64 -0.72 -15.71 -9.64
CA ASP A 64 0.48 -15.20 -8.98
C ASP A 64 1.09 -13.99 -9.70
N ALA A 65 0.37 -13.37 -10.63
CA ALA A 65 0.88 -12.25 -11.39
C ALA A 65 1.26 -11.07 -10.47
N ARG A 66 2.46 -10.52 -10.70
CA ARG A 66 2.88 -9.29 -10.03
C ARG A 66 2.11 -8.12 -10.60
N GLN A 67 1.56 -7.30 -9.73
CA GLN A 67 0.86 -6.08 -10.09
C GLN A 67 1.80 -4.88 -9.99
N LEU A 68 1.94 -4.12 -11.07
CA LEU A 68 2.61 -2.83 -11.05
C LEU A 68 1.62 -1.76 -10.57
N THR A 69 2.00 -1.04 -9.53
CA THR A 69 1.24 0.09 -8.98
C THR A 69 2.18 1.21 -8.55
N GLY A 70 1.64 2.28 -7.99
CA GLY A 70 2.39 3.43 -7.50
C GLY A 70 2.25 3.64 -6.01
N ARG A 71 3.22 4.36 -5.43
CA ARG A 71 3.15 4.88 -4.06
C ARG A 71 3.69 6.30 -4.06
N ILE A 72 2.94 7.23 -3.48
CA ILE A 72 3.35 8.61 -3.31
C ILE A 72 3.38 8.92 -1.82
N THR A 73 4.49 9.46 -1.34
CA THR A 73 4.65 9.86 0.05
C THR A 73 5.15 11.30 0.11
N TYR A 74 4.43 12.15 0.81
CA TYR A 74 4.84 13.52 1.09
C TYR A 74 5.12 13.67 2.58
N THR A 75 6.31 14.15 2.92
CA THR A 75 6.71 14.44 4.30
C THR A 75 6.97 15.92 4.46
N ARG A 76 6.36 16.53 5.47
CA ARG A 76 6.60 17.91 5.90
C ARG A 76 7.17 17.92 7.31
N ALA A 77 8.35 18.49 7.49
CA ALA A 77 8.89 18.79 8.81
C ALA A 77 8.08 19.93 9.45
N LEU A 78 7.39 19.63 10.55
CA LEU A 78 6.63 20.59 11.35
C LEU A 78 7.53 21.32 12.33
N SER A 79 8.54 20.60 12.87
CA SER A 79 9.56 21.10 13.77
C SER A 79 10.86 20.29 13.57
N PRO A 80 11.97 20.65 14.24
CA PRO A 80 13.19 19.83 14.20
C PRO A 80 12.99 18.38 14.65
N LYS A 81 11.93 18.11 15.43
CA LYS A 81 11.64 16.78 15.99
C LYS A 81 10.36 16.13 15.48
N SER A 82 9.53 16.83 14.72
CA SER A 82 8.23 16.27 14.31
C SER A 82 7.94 16.48 12.83
N ASP A 83 7.30 15.49 12.22
CA ASP A 83 6.85 15.51 10.83
C ASP A 83 5.38 15.14 10.72
N LEU A 84 4.76 15.66 9.66
CA LEU A 84 3.53 15.14 9.07
C LEU A 84 3.88 14.40 7.79
N VAL A 85 3.38 13.17 7.66
CA VAL A 85 3.55 12.33 6.46
C VAL A 85 2.18 12.05 5.86
N LEU A 86 2.00 12.37 4.59
CA LEU A 86 0.82 12.00 3.81
C LEU A 86 1.22 10.93 2.80
N LEU A 87 0.34 9.93 2.61
CA LEU A 87 0.63 8.80 1.75
C LEU A 87 -0.62 8.39 0.95
N ALA A 88 -0.40 8.09 -0.33
CA ALA A 88 -1.36 7.42 -1.21
C ALA A 88 -0.69 6.20 -1.84
N ALA A 89 -1.34 5.04 -1.69
CA ALA A 89 -0.87 3.76 -2.21
C ALA A 89 -2.07 2.96 -2.73
N PRO A 90 -2.46 3.13 -4.01
CA PRO A 90 -3.47 2.31 -4.65
C PRO A 90 -2.94 0.89 -4.88
N LEU A 91 -3.83 -0.10 -4.77
CA LEU A 91 -3.57 -1.49 -5.11
C LEU A 91 -4.85 -2.12 -5.65
N GLU A 92 -4.80 -2.55 -6.90
CA GLU A 92 -5.91 -3.24 -7.56
C GLU A 92 -5.38 -4.47 -8.28
N LEU A 93 -6.07 -5.59 -8.11
CA LEU A 93 -5.77 -6.88 -8.73
C LEU A 93 -7.00 -7.36 -9.47
N SER A 94 -6.81 -7.97 -10.63
CA SER A 94 -7.87 -8.64 -11.37
C SER A 94 -7.31 -9.87 -12.04
N GLY A 95 -8.12 -10.92 -12.12
CA GLY A 95 -7.77 -12.12 -12.84
C GLY A 95 -8.96 -13.06 -12.97
N THR A 96 -8.82 -14.05 -13.85
CA THR A 96 -9.85 -15.06 -14.12
C THR A 96 -9.28 -16.45 -13.87
N GLY A 97 -9.90 -17.18 -12.98
CA GLY A 97 -9.58 -18.58 -12.65
C GLY A 97 -10.83 -19.45 -12.73
N VAL A 98 -10.62 -20.76 -12.55
CA VAL A 98 -11.71 -21.73 -12.53
C VAL A 98 -11.80 -22.32 -11.13
N PRO A 99 -12.86 -21.97 -10.34
CA PRO A 99 -13.00 -22.51 -8.99
C PRO A 99 -13.29 -24.02 -9.01
N GLY A 100 -12.58 -24.77 -8.16
CA GLY A 100 -12.77 -26.22 -8.01
C GLY A 100 -14.05 -26.60 -7.24
N GLN A 101 -14.68 -25.66 -6.56
CA GLN A 101 -15.94 -25.81 -5.83
C GLN A 101 -16.81 -24.59 -6.04
N ALA A 102 -18.12 -24.73 -5.80
CA ALA A 102 -19.02 -23.60 -5.84
C ALA A 102 -18.64 -22.57 -4.76
N ILE A 103 -18.72 -21.28 -5.12
CA ILE A 103 -18.41 -20.16 -4.20
C ILE A 103 -19.69 -19.39 -3.92
N ASN A 104 -20.17 -19.44 -2.68
CA ASN A 104 -21.23 -18.59 -2.19
C ASN A 104 -20.61 -17.31 -1.63
N PHE A 105 -20.90 -16.17 -2.26
CA PHE A 105 -20.31 -14.87 -1.95
C PHE A 105 -21.36 -13.77 -2.10
N GLU A 106 -21.61 -12.98 -1.04
CA GLU A 106 -22.55 -11.84 -1.01
C GLU A 106 -23.94 -12.20 -1.60
N GLY A 107 -24.49 -13.38 -1.18
CA GLY A 107 -25.81 -13.84 -1.60
C GLY A 107 -25.90 -14.45 -3.00
N ALA A 108 -24.80 -14.47 -3.77
CA ALA A 108 -24.71 -15.11 -5.07
C ALA A 108 -23.95 -16.44 -4.98
N SER A 109 -24.32 -17.41 -5.83
CA SER A 109 -23.65 -18.73 -5.90
C SER A 109 -22.97 -18.88 -7.26
N PHE A 110 -21.64 -18.83 -7.25
CA PHE A 110 -20.78 -18.99 -8.42
C PHE A 110 -20.46 -20.48 -8.63
N ALA A 111 -20.74 -20.97 -9.84
CA ALA A 111 -20.63 -22.41 -10.14
C ALA A 111 -19.15 -22.86 -10.19
N ALA A 112 -18.90 -24.06 -9.69
CA ALA A 112 -17.63 -24.75 -9.90
C ALA A 112 -17.38 -25.03 -11.39
N GLY A 113 -16.11 -25.10 -11.79
CA GLY A 113 -15.75 -25.42 -13.17
C GLY A 113 -16.04 -24.32 -14.19
N THR A 114 -16.57 -23.18 -13.78
CA THR A 114 -16.91 -22.03 -14.65
C THR A 114 -15.88 -20.94 -14.49
N PRO A 115 -15.29 -20.36 -15.56
CA PRO A 115 -14.39 -19.23 -15.47
C PRO A 115 -14.99 -18.09 -14.65
N THR A 116 -14.30 -17.69 -13.59
CA THR A 116 -14.73 -16.69 -12.62
C THR A 116 -13.68 -15.59 -12.56
N THR A 117 -14.08 -14.36 -12.86
CA THR A 117 -13.23 -13.20 -12.70
C THR A 117 -13.34 -12.68 -11.27
N ALA A 118 -12.21 -12.52 -10.62
CA ALA A 118 -12.09 -11.90 -9.31
C ALA A 118 -11.42 -10.54 -9.44
N ASN A 119 -11.98 -9.53 -8.76
CA ASN A 119 -11.40 -8.19 -8.62
C ASN A 119 -11.16 -7.94 -7.14
N TYR A 120 -9.99 -7.40 -6.81
CA TYR A 120 -9.62 -7.03 -5.46
C TYR A 120 -8.98 -5.65 -5.45
N LYS A 121 -9.60 -4.71 -4.75
CA LYS A 121 -9.11 -3.35 -4.54
C LYS A 121 -8.72 -3.16 -3.09
N PHE A 122 -7.58 -2.52 -2.84
CA PHE A 122 -7.11 -2.18 -1.50
C PHE A 122 -6.31 -0.89 -1.50
N ASN A 123 -6.99 0.22 -1.71
CA ASN A 123 -6.35 1.54 -1.68
C ASN A 123 -6.11 2.01 -0.26
N SER A 124 -4.97 2.63 -0.03
CA SER A 124 -4.54 3.11 1.27
C SER A 124 -4.16 4.58 1.21
N TYR A 125 -4.88 5.40 1.95
CA TYR A 125 -4.59 6.82 2.14
C TYR A 125 -4.28 7.05 3.62
N ARG A 126 -3.15 7.72 3.93
CA ARG A 126 -2.69 7.85 5.31
C ARG A 126 -2.26 9.27 5.62
N ALA A 127 -2.51 9.67 6.86
CA ALA A 127 -1.89 10.81 7.50
C ALA A 127 -1.20 10.32 8.78
N THR A 128 0.11 10.54 8.88
CA THR A 128 0.94 10.11 10.00
C THR A 128 1.60 11.31 10.65
N TRP A 129 1.39 11.50 11.94
CA TRP A 129 2.22 12.37 12.74
C TRP A 129 3.26 11.53 13.47
N ARG A 130 4.54 11.98 13.42
CA ARG A 130 5.64 11.27 14.11
C ARG A 130 6.58 12.25 14.80
N TYR A 131 7.17 11.80 15.90
CA TYR A 131 8.06 12.56 16.76
C TYR A 131 9.37 11.80 16.99
N ALA A 132 10.52 12.52 16.90
CA ALA A 132 11.84 11.96 17.12
C ALA A 132 12.08 11.74 18.63
N LEU A 133 12.13 10.48 19.05
CA LEU A 133 12.57 10.09 20.39
C LEU A 133 14.10 10.10 20.50
N TRP A 134 14.76 9.77 19.40
CA TRP A 134 16.22 9.73 19.33
C TRP A 134 16.68 10.35 18.02
N GLN A 135 17.63 11.27 18.10
CA GLN A 135 18.21 11.95 16.96
C GLN A 135 19.70 12.20 17.20
N GLN A 136 20.53 11.54 16.39
CA GLN A 136 21.98 11.65 16.34
C GLN A 136 22.41 12.03 14.92
N PRO A 137 23.65 12.44 14.66
CA PRO A 137 24.10 12.85 13.31
C PRO A 137 23.78 11.82 12.20
N ASP A 138 23.89 10.52 12.52
CA ASP A 138 23.68 9.40 11.57
C ASP A 138 22.53 8.48 11.92
N TRP A 139 21.84 8.70 13.04
CA TRP A 139 20.68 7.93 13.45
C TRP A 139 19.48 8.80 13.80
N THR A 140 18.31 8.44 13.30
CA THR A 140 17.04 9.02 13.75
C THR A 140 16.05 7.91 14.00
N PHE A 141 15.39 7.95 15.16
CA PHE A 141 14.28 7.07 15.48
C PHE A 141 13.07 7.93 15.88
N LYS A 142 11.94 7.68 15.23
CA LYS A 142 10.68 8.40 15.46
C LYS A 142 9.56 7.40 15.77
N VAL A 143 8.64 7.83 16.62
CA VAL A 143 7.38 7.14 16.89
C VAL A 143 6.22 8.05 16.56
N GLY A 144 5.06 7.49 16.32
CA GLY A 144 3.90 8.29 15.95
C GLY A 144 2.61 7.49 15.84
N PHE A 145 1.63 8.16 15.24
CA PHE A 145 0.32 7.60 14.98
C PHE A 145 -0.07 7.86 13.53
N THR A 146 -0.67 6.85 12.91
CA THR A 146 -1.20 6.91 11.57
C THR A 146 -2.72 6.77 11.59
N GLY A 147 -3.41 7.74 10.99
CA GLY A 147 -4.79 7.58 10.56
C GLY A 147 -4.81 7.08 9.12
N LYS A 148 -5.34 5.88 8.90
CA LYS A 148 -5.45 5.26 7.58
C LYS A 148 -6.90 5.18 7.15
N ILE A 149 -7.22 5.71 5.97
CA ILE A 149 -8.45 5.39 5.24
C ILE A 149 -8.15 4.25 4.29
N ARG A 150 -8.86 3.15 4.46
CA ARG A 150 -8.85 2.00 3.56
C ARG A 150 -10.07 2.05 2.67
N ASP A 151 -9.88 2.11 1.35
CA ASP A 151 -10.91 1.91 0.34
C ASP A 151 -10.69 0.54 -0.30
N ALA A 152 -11.55 -0.41 0.03
CA ALA A 152 -11.43 -1.81 -0.36
C ALA A 152 -12.68 -2.30 -1.09
N SER A 153 -12.48 -3.19 -2.06
CA SER A 153 -13.57 -3.85 -2.78
C SER A 153 -13.17 -5.27 -3.14
N ILE A 154 -14.11 -6.19 -3.07
CA ILE A 154 -13.97 -7.57 -3.54
C ILE A 154 -15.14 -7.84 -4.48
N GLY A 155 -14.86 -8.24 -5.71
CA GLY A 155 -15.86 -8.57 -6.71
C GLY A 155 -15.61 -9.93 -7.33
N LEU A 156 -16.68 -10.67 -7.57
CA LEU A 156 -16.67 -11.91 -8.38
C LEU A 156 -17.67 -11.77 -9.52
N SER A 157 -17.33 -12.32 -10.69
CA SER A 157 -18.24 -12.36 -11.83
C SER A 157 -18.06 -13.64 -12.65
N GLN A 158 -19.20 -14.18 -13.10
CA GLN A 158 -19.37 -15.22 -14.11
C GLN A 158 -20.36 -14.75 -15.18
N PRO A 159 -20.52 -15.42 -16.34
CA PRO A 159 -21.54 -15.04 -17.33
C PRO A 159 -22.93 -14.91 -16.72
N GLY A 160 -23.50 -13.72 -16.76
CA GLY A 160 -24.83 -13.44 -16.22
C GLY A 160 -24.94 -13.29 -14.70
N LEU A 161 -23.85 -13.39 -13.95
CA LEU A 161 -23.84 -13.30 -12.49
C LEU A 161 -22.67 -12.46 -11.99
N SER A 162 -22.94 -11.53 -11.07
CA SER A 162 -21.88 -10.76 -10.38
C SER A 162 -22.29 -10.42 -8.96
N ALA A 163 -21.31 -10.33 -8.07
CA ALA A 163 -21.47 -9.83 -6.71
C ALA A 163 -20.25 -9.02 -6.31
N VAL A 164 -20.46 -7.95 -5.54
CA VAL A 164 -19.40 -7.03 -5.10
C VAL A 164 -19.64 -6.62 -3.65
N LYS A 165 -18.58 -6.58 -2.87
CA LYS A 165 -18.52 -6.02 -1.52
C LYS A 165 -17.56 -4.86 -1.49
N ASP A 166 -18.07 -3.66 -1.28
CA ASP A 166 -17.29 -2.45 -1.04
C ASP A 166 -17.19 -2.15 0.45
N ASN A 167 -16.05 -1.64 0.88
CA ASN A 167 -15.83 -1.24 2.26
C ASN A 167 -14.83 -0.09 2.35
N ILE A 168 -15.27 1.03 2.90
CA ILE A 168 -14.40 2.14 3.30
C ILE A 168 -14.30 2.13 4.82
N GLY A 169 -13.08 2.09 5.34
CA GLY A 169 -12.84 2.01 6.78
C GLY A 169 -11.70 2.89 7.25
N PHE A 170 -11.85 3.41 8.47
CA PHE A 170 -10.77 4.09 9.19
C PHE A 170 -10.02 3.08 10.06
N VAL A 171 -8.69 3.11 9.98
CA VAL A 171 -7.81 2.20 10.75
C VAL A 171 -6.75 3.05 11.46
N PRO A 172 -6.81 3.18 12.80
CA PRO A 172 -5.73 3.79 13.57
C PRO A 172 -4.56 2.81 13.69
N LEU A 173 -3.32 3.31 13.56
CA LEU A 173 -2.10 2.50 13.64
C LEU A 173 -1.06 3.21 14.50
N LEU A 174 -0.23 2.43 15.17
CA LEU A 174 1.03 2.90 15.75
C LEU A 174 2.07 2.98 14.64
N HIS A 175 2.89 4.03 14.66
CA HIS A 175 3.94 4.25 13.67
C HIS A 175 5.32 4.24 14.29
N LEU A 176 6.25 3.51 13.65
CA LEU A 176 7.68 3.53 13.97
C LEU A 176 8.46 3.88 12.71
N TYR A 177 9.48 4.69 12.84
CA TYR A 177 10.38 5.07 11.77
C TYR A 177 11.81 5.07 12.25
N GLY A 178 12.69 4.45 11.50
CA GLY A 178 14.12 4.45 11.72
C GLY A 178 14.88 4.87 10.47
N GLU A 179 15.90 5.68 10.64
CA GLU A 179 16.78 6.12 9.56
C GLU A 179 18.22 6.03 10.02
N ARG A 180 19.10 5.43 9.20
CA ARG A 180 20.55 5.38 9.42
C ARG A 180 21.30 5.85 8.19
N LYS A 181 22.14 6.86 8.35
CA LYS A 181 23.10 7.28 7.33
C LYS A 181 24.28 6.30 7.32
N LEU A 182 24.61 5.79 6.14
CA LEU A 182 25.73 4.90 5.88
C LEU A 182 26.76 5.65 5.01
N GLY A 183 27.43 6.63 5.62
CA GLY A 183 28.31 7.58 4.93
C GLY A 183 27.53 8.79 4.37
N GLU A 184 28.12 9.47 3.37
CA GLU A 184 27.63 10.76 2.89
C GLU A 184 26.37 10.67 2.01
N ARG A 185 26.22 9.56 1.28
CA ARG A 185 25.20 9.43 0.22
C ARG A 185 24.16 8.36 0.47
N TRP A 186 24.47 7.34 1.28
CA TRP A 186 23.55 6.24 1.54
C TRP A 186 22.79 6.43 2.84
N THR A 187 21.51 6.14 2.78
CA THR A 187 20.63 6.11 3.96
C THR A 187 19.80 4.84 3.93
N LEU A 188 19.83 4.06 5.00
CA LEU A 188 18.91 2.95 5.23
C LEU A 188 17.70 3.47 6.01
N ILE A 189 16.51 3.14 5.58
CA ILE A 189 15.25 3.60 6.16
C ILE A 189 14.35 2.41 6.42
N GLY A 190 13.84 2.31 7.64
CA GLY A 190 12.78 1.38 8.04
C GLY A 190 11.55 2.13 8.49
N ASP A 191 10.37 1.68 8.11
CA ASP A 191 9.10 2.19 8.59
C ASP A 191 8.13 1.04 8.89
N PHE A 192 7.32 1.25 9.90
CA PHE A 192 6.33 0.29 10.37
C PHE A 192 5.06 1.03 10.78
N ASP A 193 3.93 0.58 10.25
CA ASP A 193 2.60 0.92 10.74
C ASP A 193 1.93 -0.36 11.22
N GLY A 194 1.44 -0.40 12.45
CA GLY A 194 0.82 -1.62 12.94
C GLY A 194 -0.14 -1.44 14.09
N LEU A 195 -1.17 -2.25 14.07
CA LEU A 195 -2.05 -2.50 15.19
C LEU A 195 -2.65 -3.90 15.05
N ALA A 196 -2.69 -4.64 16.15
CA ALA A 196 -3.36 -5.93 16.24
C ALA A 196 -4.21 -5.96 17.51
N GLY A 197 -5.43 -6.47 17.39
CA GLY A 197 -6.34 -6.59 18.51
C GLY A 197 -7.78 -6.78 18.05
N GLY A 198 -8.63 -7.27 18.96
CA GLY A 198 -10.03 -7.56 18.64
C GLY A 198 -10.15 -8.53 17.46
N PRO A 199 -11.00 -8.22 16.47
CA PRO A 199 -11.26 -9.13 15.37
C PRO A 199 -10.22 -9.09 14.25
N GLY A 200 -9.12 -8.29 14.35
CA GLY A 200 -8.23 -8.13 13.21
C GLY A 200 -6.85 -7.58 13.51
N ARG A 201 -6.08 -7.43 12.43
CA ARG A 201 -4.77 -6.78 12.44
C ARG A 201 -4.53 -6.01 11.17
N ALA A 202 -3.66 -5.01 11.27
CA ALA A 202 -3.07 -4.34 10.13
C ALA A 202 -1.59 -4.11 10.43
N ILE A 203 -0.72 -4.62 9.58
CA ILE A 203 0.74 -4.55 9.69
C ILE A 203 1.27 -4.11 8.33
N ASP A 204 2.08 -3.08 8.31
CA ASP A 204 2.78 -2.59 7.12
C ASP A 204 4.22 -2.31 7.52
N LEU A 205 5.15 -3.09 7.01
CA LEU A 205 6.58 -3.02 7.29
C LEU A 205 7.32 -2.73 5.99
N GLY A 206 8.15 -1.70 5.97
CA GLY A 206 9.00 -1.33 4.85
C GLY A 206 10.44 -1.15 5.25
N VAL A 207 11.36 -1.57 4.37
CA VAL A 207 12.79 -1.28 4.46
C VAL A 207 13.27 -0.83 3.09
N ARG A 208 13.99 0.31 3.03
CA ARG A 208 14.54 0.84 1.78
C ARG A 208 15.92 1.46 1.97
N ALA A 209 16.76 1.33 0.95
CA ALA A 209 18.00 2.06 0.82
C ALA A 209 17.79 3.23 -0.13
N ARG A 210 18.26 4.40 0.27
CA ARG A 210 18.25 5.63 -0.52
C ARG A 210 19.66 6.08 -0.81
N TYR A 211 19.94 6.38 -2.09
CA TYR A 211 21.16 7.01 -2.54
C TYR A 211 20.89 8.47 -2.90
N GLN A 212 21.58 9.39 -2.24
CA GLN A 212 21.47 10.82 -2.49
C GLN A 212 22.38 11.21 -3.67
N ILE A 213 21.78 11.64 -4.78
CA ILE A 213 22.49 12.06 -6.00
C ILE A 213 23.06 13.46 -5.79
N ASN A 214 22.25 14.38 -5.27
CA ASN A 214 22.59 15.76 -4.95
C ASN A 214 21.72 16.26 -3.77
N PRO A 215 21.86 17.48 -3.27
CA PRO A 215 21.07 17.96 -2.12
C PRO A 215 19.55 17.85 -2.28
N THR A 216 19.03 17.93 -3.51
CA THR A 216 17.60 17.85 -3.82
C THR A 216 17.12 16.43 -4.14
N TRP A 217 17.88 15.67 -4.95
CA TRP A 217 17.41 14.44 -5.55
C TRP A 217 18.09 13.20 -4.99
N GLY A 218 17.31 12.18 -4.73
CA GLY A 218 17.77 10.84 -4.41
C GLY A 218 16.98 9.78 -5.18
N VAL A 219 17.56 8.60 -5.30
CA VAL A 219 16.89 7.38 -5.77
C VAL A 219 16.80 6.38 -4.63
N GLN A 220 15.79 5.54 -4.65
CA GLN A 220 15.59 4.57 -3.58
C GLN A 220 15.07 3.25 -4.12
N ALA A 221 15.46 2.16 -3.45
CA ALA A 221 14.95 0.83 -3.69
C ALA A 221 14.66 0.15 -2.35
N GLY A 222 13.63 -0.67 -2.31
CA GLY A 222 13.25 -1.31 -1.06
C GLY A 222 12.25 -2.44 -1.21
N TRP A 223 11.98 -3.06 -0.08
CA TRP A 223 11.01 -4.13 0.09
C TRP A 223 9.95 -3.69 1.10
N ARG A 224 8.73 -4.18 0.91
CA ARG A 224 7.61 -3.92 1.82
C ARG A 224 6.70 -5.14 1.93
N MET A 225 6.18 -5.35 3.13
CA MET A 225 5.14 -6.32 3.44
C MET A 225 3.93 -5.61 4.03
N LEU A 226 2.77 -5.91 3.48
CA LEU A 226 1.47 -5.53 4.00
C LEU A 226 0.74 -6.82 4.41
N ASP A 227 0.42 -6.99 5.69
CA ASP A 227 -0.37 -8.12 6.21
C ASP A 227 -1.53 -7.57 7.04
N GLY A 228 -2.73 -7.98 6.74
CA GLY A 228 -3.87 -7.54 7.51
C GLY A 228 -5.16 -8.23 7.16
N GLY A 229 -6.14 -7.98 7.99
CA GLY A 229 -7.46 -8.55 7.79
C GLY A 229 -8.32 -8.46 9.02
N VAL A 230 -9.52 -9.00 8.89
CA VAL A 230 -10.56 -9.04 9.91
C VAL A 230 -11.23 -10.40 9.90
N ASP A 231 -11.58 -10.87 11.09
CA ASP A 231 -12.43 -12.03 11.34
C ASP A 231 -13.51 -11.60 12.34
N ASN A 232 -14.70 -11.32 11.82
CA ASN A 232 -15.87 -10.99 12.61
C ASN A 232 -17.09 -11.74 12.06
N ARG A 233 -18.27 -11.54 12.64
CA ARG A 233 -19.50 -12.25 12.23
C ARG A 233 -19.92 -11.97 10.78
N GLU A 234 -19.57 -10.81 10.24
CA GLU A 234 -19.98 -10.41 8.90
C GLU A 234 -19.01 -10.88 7.83
N GLN A 235 -17.69 -10.87 8.15
CA GLN A 235 -16.66 -11.15 7.17
C GLN A 235 -15.40 -11.77 7.77
N TYR A 236 -14.82 -12.70 7.01
CA TYR A 236 -13.45 -13.13 7.12
C TYR A 236 -12.70 -12.64 5.88
N ASN A 237 -11.68 -11.83 6.08
CA ASN A 237 -10.83 -11.38 4.98
C ASN A 237 -9.42 -11.13 5.53
N PHE A 238 -8.45 -11.96 5.13
CA PHE A 238 -7.04 -11.76 5.44
C PHE A 238 -6.20 -11.81 4.17
N ALA A 239 -5.41 -10.77 3.96
CA ALA A 239 -4.52 -10.66 2.83
C ALA A 239 -3.09 -10.34 3.28
N ARG A 240 -2.11 -10.89 2.55
CA ARG A 240 -0.70 -10.52 2.64
C ARG A 240 -0.18 -10.22 1.25
N PHE A 241 0.47 -9.07 1.15
CA PHE A 241 1.18 -8.63 -0.05
C PHE A 241 2.62 -8.35 0.30
N THR A 242 3.54 -8.77 -0.56
CA THR A 242 4.93 -8.34 -0.55
C THR A 242 5.22 -7.55 -1.80
N SER A 243 6.10 -6.58 -1.71
CA SER A 243 6.45 -5.76 -2.86
C SER A 243 7.92 -5.39 -2.87
N PHE A 244 8.43 -5.19 -4.09
CA PHE A 244 9.67 -4.49 -4.36
C PHE A 244 9.32 -3.09 -4.88
N ASN A 245 10.03 -2.08 -4.39
CA ASN A 245 9.78 -0.69 -4.71
C ASN A 245 11.04 -0.06 -5.28
N LEU A 246 10.89 0.72 -6.35
CA LEU A 246 11.94 1.56 -6.93
C LEU A 246 11.39 2.97 -7.12
N GLY A 247 12.10 3.98 -6.64
CA GLY A 247 11.56 5.33 -6.67
C GLY A 247 12.59 6.43 -6.61
N ILE A 248 12.05 7.63 -6.66
CA ILE A 248 12.79 8.90 -6.53
C ILE A 248 12.30 9.66 -5.30
N ALA A 249 13.20 10.44 -4.72
CA ALA A 249 12.90 11.36 -3.63
C ALA A 249 13.41 12.77 -3.97
N ALA A 250 12.54 13.76 -3.80
CA ALA A 250 12.88 15.17 -3.94
C ALA A 250 12.75 15.88 -2.59
N ARG A 251 13.76 16.67 -2.21
CA ARG A 251 13.79 17.51 -1.00
C ARG A 251 13.74 18.98 -1.38
N PHE A 252 12.87 19.78 -0.74
CA PHE A 252 12.69 21.22 -1.05
C PHE A 252 12.08 22.00 0.12
#